data_63884d068c902c48ad22a5f32756f720
#
_entry.id   63884d068c902c48ad22a5f32756f720
#
_cell.length_a   1.000
_cell.length_b   1.000
_cell.length_c   1.000
_cell.angle_alpha   90.00
_cell.angle_beta   90.00
_cell.angle_gamma   90.00
#
_symmetry.space_group_name_H-M   'P 1'
#
loop_
_entity.id
_entity.type
_entity.pdbx_description
1 polymer ?
#
loop_
_entity_poly.entity_id
_entity_poly.type
_entity_poly.pdbx_seq_one_letter_code
_entity_poly.pdbx_strand_id
1 'polypeptide(L)'
;MIGCIQRRSKSGFKANFSKGAEALPYKLTSEIEWISTETARLLNLDVAGIDLLFGKNGKYLVCEANSSPQFEGLEKITGKRIAENILDYILVRIGCKIN
;
A
#
# COMPACT_ATOMS: atom_id res chain seq x y z
N MET A 1 7.02 -2.50 -5.59
CA MET A 1 5.80 -1.85 -5.05
C MET A 1 4.71 -1.82 -6.12
N ILE A 2 3.48 -2.19 -5.77
CA ILE A 2 2.41 -2.33 -6.77
C ILE A 2 1.68 -1.00 -7.01
N GLY A 3 1.39 -0.24 -5.97
CA GLY A 3 0.69 1.01 -6.12
C GLY A 3 0.42 1.70 -4.81
N CYS A 4 -0.12 2.89 -4.88
CA CYS A 4 -0.52 3.65 -3.71
C CYS A 4 -1.78 4.48 -3.99
N ILE A 5 -2.46 4.82 -2.92
CA ILE A 5 -3.61 5.72 -2.95
C ILE A 5 -3.53 6.67 -1.77
N GLN A 6 -4.23 7.77 -1.87
CA GLN A 6 -4.43 8.68 -0.76
C GLN A 6 -5.78 8.43 -0.13
N ARG A 7 -5.83 8.33 1.19
CA ARG A 7 -7.08 8.32 1.93
C ARG A 7 -7.29 9.67 2.56
N ARG A 8 -8.45 10.23 2.35
CA ARG A 8 -8.83 11.54 2.91
C ARG A 8 -10.13 11.38 3.67
N SER A 9 -10.13 11.79 4.93
CA SER A 9 -11.36 11.83 5.72
C SER A 9 -12.27 12.94 5.22
N LYS A 10 -13.55 12.62 5.04
CA LYS A 10 -14.56 13.64 4.69
C LYS A 10 -14.74 14.68 5.80
N SER A 11 -14.50 14.30 7.04
CA SER A 11 -14.55 15.20 8.17
C SER A 11 -13.24 15.96 8.37
N GLY A 12 -12.19 15.64 7.63
CA GLY A 12 -10.86 16.21 7.78
C GLY A 12 -10.12 15.74 9.01
N PHE A 13 -10.68 14.83 9.77
CA PHE A 13 -10.12 14.45 11.07
C PHE A 13 -9.47 13.07 11.10
N LYS A 14 -10.00 12.09 10.39
CA LYS A 14 -9.51 10.72 10.48
C LYS A 14 -9.65 9.98 9.16
N ALA A 15 -8.55 9.63 8.54
CA ALA A 15 -8.54 8.90 7.28
C ALA A 15 -8.76 7.40 7.52
N ASN A 16 -9.99 7.01 7.82
CA ASN A 16 -10.37 5.63 8.03
C ASN A 16 -11.45 5.23 7.02
N PHE A 17 -11.16 4.26 6.18
CA PHE A 17 -12.03 3.82 5.12
C PHE A 17 -13.42 3.38 5.63
N SER A 18 -13.46 2.65 6.75
CA SER A 18 -14.70 2.17 7.32
C SER A 18 -15.58 3.28 7.91
N LYS A 19 -15.03 4.50 8.06
CA LYS A 19 -15.75 5.64 8.61
C LYS A 19 -15.97 6.76 7.58
N GLY A 20 -16.06 6.40 6.31
CA GLY A 20 -16.38 7.35 5.25
C GLY A 20 -15.18 8.09 4.65
N ALA A 21 -13.98 7.55 4.79
CA ALA A 21 -12.83 8.11 4.11
C ALA A 21 -12.94 7.93 2.60
N GLU A 22 -12.47 8.90 1.84
CA GLU A 22 -12.37 8.81 0.40
C GLU A 22 -11.04 8.21 -0.01
N ALA A 23 -11.07 7.35 -1.04
CA ALA A 23 -9.86 6.88 -1.70
C ALA A 23 -9.63 7.72 -2.95
N LEU A 24 -8.46 8.31 -3.05
CA LEU A 24 -8.09 9.17 -4.16
C LEU A 24 -6.83 8.64 -4.83
N PRO A 25 -6.69 8.83 -6.16
CA PRO A 25 -5.43 8.51 -6.82
C PRO A 25 -4.29 9.32 -6.21
N TYR A 26 -3.13 8.72 -6.09
CA TYR A 26 -1.93 9.41 -5.63
C TYR A 26 -0.74 8.94 -6.45
N LYS A 27 0.10 9.89 -6.85
CA LYS A 27 1.25 9.58 -7.67
C LYS A 27 2.29 8.80 -6.85
N LEU A 28 2.66 7.64 -7.35
CA LEU A 28 3.74 6.86 -6.76
C LEU A 28 5.07 7.51 -7.11
N THR A 29 5.72 8.09 -6.12
CA THR A 29 7.03 8.70 -6.28
C THR A 29 8.12 7.73 -5.84
N SER A 30 9.36 8.01 -6.26
CA SER A 30 10.50 7.19 -5.85
C SER A 30 10.72 7.24 -4.34
N GLU A 31 10.40 8.37 -3.69
CA GLU A 31 10.49 8.49 -2.24
C GLU A 31 9.49 7.58 -1.53
N ILE A 32 8.23 7.58 -1.99
CA ILE A 32 7.19 6.70 -1.43
C ILE A 32 7.58 5.24 -1.63
N GLU A 33 8.03 4.90 -2.82
CA GLU A 33 8.46 3.53 -3.11
C GLU A 33 9.61 3.11 -2.21
N TRP A 34 10.61 3.97 -2.06
CA TRP A 34 11.77 3.66 -1.22
C TRP A 34 11.38 3.46 0.24
N ILE A 35 10.64 4.39 0.84
CA ILE A 35 10.28 4.30 2.26
C ILE A 35 9.37 3.09 2.53
N SER A 36 8.48 2.78 1.61
CA SER A 36 7.54 1.66 1.76
C SER A 36 8.27 0.31 1.61
N THR A 37 9.07 0.16 0.58
CA THR A 37 9.81 -1.10 0.35
C THR A 37 10.86 -1.32 1.42
N GLU A 38 11.53 -0.27 1.88
CA GLU A 38 12.51 -0.36 2.95
C GLU A 38 11.87 -0.76 4.27
N THR A 39 10.69 -0.20 4.57
CA THR A 39 9.93 -0.59 5.76
C THR A 39 9.56 -2.06 5.72
N ALA A 40 9.04 -2.54 4.60
CA ALA A 40 8.68 -3.94 4.45
C ALA A 40 9.91 -4.85 4.58
N ARG A 41 11.03 -4.45 3.98
CA ARG A 41 12.28 -5.20 4.06
C ARG A 41 12.79 -5.32 5.50
N LEU A 42 12.81 -4.22 6.23
CA LEU A 42 13.27 -4.20 7.62
C LEU A 42 12.41 -5.04 8.54
N LEU A 43 11.11 -5.11 8.25
CA LEU A 43 10.17 -5.93 9.01
C LEU A 43 10.05 -7.36 8.46
N ASN A 44 10.82 -7.69 7.44
CA ASN A 44 10.83 -8.99 6.80
C ASN A 44 9.45 -9.41 6.28
N LEU A 45 8.77 -8.48 5.63
CA LEU A 45 7.46 -8.72 5.06
C LEU A 45 7.55 -8.77 3.53
N ASP A 46 7.08 -9.86 2.95
CA ASP A 46 7.01 -10.01 1.49
C ASP A 46 5.83 -9.25 0.90
N VAL A 47 4.72 -9.24 1.61
CA VAL A 47 3.51 -8.51 1.25
C VAL A 47 3.11 -7.65 2.44
N ALA A 48 2.90 -6.37 2.19
CA ALA A 48 2.54 -5.46 3.26
C ALA A 48 1.75 -4.26 2.73
N GLY A 49 0.84 -3.77 3.55
CA GLY A 49 0.25 -2.45 3.38
C GLY A 49 0.98 -1.47 4.29
N ILE A 50 1.50 -0.41 3.74
CA ILE A 50 2.24 0.60 4.48
C ILE A 50 1.43 1.89 4.50
N ASP A 51 1.08 2.35 5.70
CA ASP A 51 0.38 3.62 5.90
C ASP A 51 1.39 4.72 6.18
N LEU A 52 1.38 5.73 5.33
CA LEU A 52 2.23 6.90 5.48
C LEU A 52 1.40 8.11 5.84
N LEU A 53 1.93 8.93 6.72
CA LEU A 53 1.36 10.23 7.07
C LEU A 53 2.18 11.33 6.43
N PHE A 54 1.50 12.41 6.06
CA PHE A 54 2.19 13.62 5.64
C PHE A 54 2.82 14.28 6.86
N GLY A 55 4.13 14.35 6.86
CA GLY A 55 4.88 15.04 7.90
C GLY A 55 5.17 16.48 7.53
N LYS A 56 5.88 17.17 8.42
CA LYS A 56 6.34 18.52 8.17
C LYS A 56 7.38 18.56 7.06
N ASN A 57 7.42 19.66 6.32
CA ASN A 57 8.41 19.90 5.25
C ASN A 57 8.34 18.88 4.11
N GLY A 58 7.13 18.38 3.83
CA GLY A 58 6.94 17.45 2.73
C GLY A 58 7.50 16.06 2.94
N LYS A 59 7.89 15.72 4.15
CA LYS A 59 8.39 14.38 4.48
C LYS A 59 7.24 13.44 4.83
N TYR A 60 7.46 12.16 4.58
CA TYR A 60 6.51 11.13 4.94
C TYR A 60 6.95 10.44 6.23
N LEU A 61 5.97 10.05 7.03
CA LEU A 61 6.19 9.30 8.26
C LEU A 61 5.48 7.96 8.15
N VAL A 62 6.16 6.87 8.49
CA VAL A 62 5.52 5.56 8.55
C VAL A 62 4.65 5.51 9.78
N CYS A 63 3.35 5.32 9.57
CA CYS A 63 2.37 5.21 10.64
C CYS A 63 2.16 3.76 11.03
N GLU A 64 1.98 2.89 10.03
CA GLU A 64 1.62 1.50 10.26
C GLU A 64 2.11 0.63 9.12
N ALA A 65 2.51 -0.59 9.45
CA ALA A 65 2.80 -1.63 8.48
C ALA A 65 1.90 -2.83 8.79
N ASN A 66 1.12 -3.26 7.80
CA ASN A 66 0.15 -4.33 7.96
C ASN A 66 0.54 -5.52 7.08
N SER A 67 0.74 -6.68 7.69
CA SER A 67 1.09 -7.91 6.98
C SER A 67 -0.11 -8.58 6.31
N SER A 68 -1.33 -8.16 6.64
CA SER A 68 -2.55 -8.67 6.03
C SER A 68 -3.38 -7.50 5.51
N PRO A 69 -2.88 -6.78 4.50
CA PRO A 69 -3.51 -5.55 4.05
C PRO A 69 -4.81 -5.83 3.29
N GLN A 70 -5.77 -4.95 3.49
CA GLN A 70 -6.94 -4.88 2.63
C GLN A 70 -6.61 -3.96 1.46
N PHE A 71 -6.78 -4.46 0.24
CA PHE A 71 -6.36 -3.72 -0.96
C PHE A 71 -7.51 -3.47 -1.94
N GLU A 72 -8.74 -3.65 -1.50
CA GLU A 72 -9.92 -3.42 -2.33
C GLU A 72 -9.98 -1.99 -2.86
N GLY A 73 -9.75 -1.01 -1.99
CA GLY A 73 -9.71 0.39 -2.40
C GLY A 73 -8.58 0.69 -3.36
N LEU A 74 -7.42 0.07 -3.15
CA LEU A 74 -6.28 0.22 -4.04
C LEU A 74 -6.59 -0.33 -5.43
N GLU A 75 -7.17 -1.53 -5.52
CA GLU A 75 -7.57 -2.12 -6.80
C GLU A 75 -8.58 -1.24 -7.54
N LYS A 76 -9.56 -0.74 -6.80
CA LYS A 76 -10.63 0.09 -7.36
C LYS A 76 -10.10 1.39 -7.95
N ILE A 77 -9.19 2.06 -7.25
CA ILE A 77 -8.66 3.36 -7.65
C ILE A 77 -7.58 3.23 -8.73
N THR A 78 -6.67 2.27 -8.60
CA THR A 78 -5.55 2.12 -9.54
C THR A 78 -5.90 1.30 -10.76
N GLY A 79 -6.96 0.49 -10.70
CA GLY A 79 -7.29 -0.46 -11.75
C GLY A 79 -6.32 -1.63 -11.84
N LYS A 80 -5.38 -1.74 -10.92
CA LYS A 80 -4.41 -2.84 -10.90
C LYS A 80 -4.98 -4.06 -10.21
N ARG A 81 -4.59 -5.22 -10.69
CA ARG A 81 -5.02 -6.51 -10.14
C ARG A 81 -4.06 -6.93 -9.02
N ILE A 82 -4.27 -6.38 -7.84
CA ILE A 82 -3.35 -6.57 -6.71
C ILE A 82 -3.32 -8.04 -6.28
N ALA A 83 -4.49 -8.67 -6.15
CA ALA A 83 -4.57 -10.07 -5.75
C ALA A 83 -3.81 -10.99 -6.70
N GLU A 84 -3.94 -10.78 -8.01
CA GLU A 84 -3.21 -11.57 -9.00
C GLU A 84 -1.70 -11.35 -8.91
N ASN A 85 -1.28 -10.10 -8.71
CA ASN A 85 0.15 -9.80 -8.52
C ASN A 85 0.72 -10.50 -7.30
N ILE A 86 -0.04 -10.55 -6.20
CA ILE A 86 0.37 -11.24 -4.98
C ILE A 86 0.49 -12.75 -5.23
N LEU A 87 -0.49 -13.33 -5.92
CA LEU A 87 -0.47 -14.76 -6.25
C LEU A 87 0.72 -15.10 -7.15
N ASP A 88 0.99 -14.28 -8.16
CA ASP A 88 2.14 -14.48 -9.05
C ASP A 88 3.44 -14.43 -8.27
N TYR A 89 3.57 -13.49 -7.35
CA TYR A 89 4.74 -13.36 -6.49
C TYR A 89 4.94 -14.61 -5.63
N ILE A 90 3.86 -15.11 -5.02
CA ILE A 90 3.91 -16.31 -4.19
C ILE A 90 4.36 -17.52 -5.02
N LEU A 91 3.80 -17.69 -6.21
CA LEU A 91 4.15 -18.80 -7.10
C LEU A 91 5.63 -18.77 -7.47
N VAL A 92 6.17 -17.59 -7.76
CA VAL A 92 7.59 -17.44 -8.05
C VAL A 92 8.44 -17.78 -6.83
N ARG A 93 8.05 -17.33 -5.65
CA ARG A 93 8.82 -17.55 -4.41
C ARG A 93 8.88 -19.01 -3.99
N ILE A 94 7.80 -19.74 -4.15
CA ILE A 94 7.79 -21.18 -3.79
C ILE A 94 8.28 -22.08 -4.91
N GLY A 95 8.66 -21.49 -6.05
CA GLY A 95 9.18 -22.26 -7.19
C GLY A 95 8.15 -23.15 -7.86
N CYS A 96 6.86 -22.84 -7.69
CA CYS A 96 5.81 -23.62 -8.30
C CYS A 96 5.69 -23.28 -9.79
N LYS A 97 5.86 -24.27 -10.63
CA LYS A 97 5.65 -24.13 -12.07
C LYS A 97 4.29 -24.70 -12.42
N ILE A 98 3.45 -23.85 -12.95
CA ILE A 98 2.17 -24.27 -13.49
C ILE A 98 2.37 -24.53 -14.98
N ASN A 99 2.21 -25.74 -15.36
CA ASN A 99 2.23 -26.11 -16.77
C ASN A 99 0.82 -26.06 -17.35
#